data_96d999a9c3f4b2c36f68e9ea9576f523
#
_entry.id   96d999a9c3f4b2c36f68e9ea9576f523
#
_cell.length_a   1.000
_cell.length_b   1.000
_cell.length_c   1.000
_cell.angle_alpha   90.00
_cell.angle_beta   90.00
_cell.angle_gamma   90.00
#
_symmetry.space_group_name_H-M   'P 1'
#
loop_
_entity.id
_entity.type
_entity.pdbx_description
1 polymer ?
#
loop_
_entity_poly.entity_id
_entity_poly.type
_entity_poly.pdbx_seq_one_letter_code
_entity_poly.pdbx_strand_id
1 'polypeptide(L)'
;MSHTAEIIAVGTELLLGNITNTNASEISRALSAVGVNVFWHTVVGDNPERLREALKIARKRADVILTTGGLGPTYDDLTKQTVCETFGKPLVLREDVLEHIRTYFARNVHLVMPENNRQQAEFPADCVIFDNPVGTAPGCAFEAEGVHVLMLPGPPFEMRTMLQNWAIPYLRGLSKEVIVSHDIMTFGLGESPMEDLMRERISQMENPSPVSYTHLTLPTT
;
A
#
# COMPACT_ATOMS: atom_id res chain seq x y z
N MET A 1 -0.45 3.70 -20.95
CA MET A 1 -1.50 2.83 -20.35
C MET A 1 -1.51 3.13 -18.87
N SER A 2 -2.71 3.32 -18.31
CA SER A 2 -2.86 3.53 -16.86
C SER A 2 -2.56 2.22 -16.13
N HIS A 3 -1.81 2.29 -15.04
CA HIS A 3 -1.53 1.13 -14.20
C HIS A 3 -2.76 0.77 -13.36
N THR A 4 -2.92 -0.54 -13.12
CA THR A 4 -3.98 -1.09 -12.28
C THR A 4 -3.37 -1.69 -11.02
N ALA A 5 -3.87 -1.27 -9.86
CA ALA A 5 -3.33 -1.70 -8.57
C ALA A 5 -4.31 -2.55 -7.76
N GLU A 6 -3.73 -3.48 -7.00
CA GLU A 6 -4.37 -4.14 -5.86
C GLU A 6 -3.61 -3.84 -4.57
N ILE A 7 -4.33 -3.43 -3.53
CA ILE A 7 -3.78 -3.23 -2.19
C ILE A 7 -4.12 -4.45 -1.34
N ILE A 8 -3.08 -5.09 -0.77
CA ILE A 8 -3.23 -6.23 0.13
C ILE A 8 -2.78 -5.82 1.53
N ALA A 9 -3.73 -5.67 2.44
CA ALA A 9 -3.45 -5.42 3.84
C ALA A 9 -3.28 -6.75 4.60
N VAL A 10 -2.17 -6.90 5.30
CA VAL A 10 -1.83 -8.10 6.07
C VAL A 10 -1.89 -7.75 7.55
N GLY A 11 -2.72 -8.47 8.28
CA GLY A 11 -2.90 -8.31 9.72
C GLY A 11 -4.18 -8.98 10.20
N THR A 12 -4.06 -9.88 11.15
CA THR A 12 -5.18 -10.61 11.76
C THR A 12 -6.12 -9.67 12.50
N GLU A 13 -5.60 -8.60 13.11
CA GLU A 13 -6.37 -7.58 13.83
C GLU A 13 -7.35 -6.81 12.92
N LEU A 14 -7.02 -6.69 11.61
CA LEU A 14 -7.92 -6.11 10.61
C LEU A 14 -9.15 -7.01 10.38
N LEU A 15 -8.93 -8.32 10.30
CA LEU A 15 -10.01 -9.30 10.09
C LEU A 15 -10.88 -9.47 11.32
N LEU A 16 -10.31 -9.31 12.52
CA LEU A 16 -11.06 -9.34 13.79
C LEU A 16 -11.86 -8.05 14.03
N GLY A 17 -11.64 -7.01 13.21
CA GLY A 17 -12.31 -5.73 13.38
C GLY A 17 -11.79 -4.89 14.57
N ASN A 18 -10.64 -5.25 15.12
CA ASN A 18 -10.03 -4.52 16.22
C ASN A 18 -9.53 -3.13 15.80
N ILE A 19 -9.14 -3.00 14.54
CA ILE A 19 -8.71 -1.72 13.94
C ILE A 19 -9.32 -1.54 12.56
N THR A 20 -9.46 -0.29 12.15
CA THR A 20 -9.91 0.06 10.79
C THR A 20 -8.72 0.08 9.83
N ASN A 21 -8.89 -0.45 8.63
CA ASN A 21 -7.87 -0.42 7.58
C ASN A 21 -7.73 0.99 6.96
N THR A 22 -7.13 1.91 7.71
CA THR A 22 -6.88 3.28 7.25
C THR A 22 -5.76 3.34 6.21
N ASN A 23 -4.79 2.42 6.29
CA ASN A 23 -3.68 2.35 5.33
C ASN A 23 -4.18 2.19 3.90
N ALA A 24 -5.10 1.25 3.65
CA ALA A 24 -5.63 1.04 2.31
C ALA A 24 -6.30 2.30 1.74
N SER A 25 -7.05 3.04 2.55
CA SER A 25 -7.69 4.30 2.14
C SER A 25 -6.66 5.39 1.79
N GLU A 26 -5.60 5.51 2.59
CA GLU A 26 -4.55 6.51 2.35
C GLU A 26 -3.69 6.15 1.13
N ILE A 27 -3.35 4.89 0.98
CA ILE A 27 -2.62 4.38 -0.18
C ILE A 27 -3.45 4.61 -1.45
N SER A 28 -4.75 4.30 -1.45
CA SER A 28 -5.61 4.52 -2.63
C SER A 28 -5.63 5.98 -3.08
N ARG A 29 -5.77 6.92 -2.14
CA ARG A 29 -5.72 8.35 -2.45
C ARG A 29 -4.39 8.77 -3.05
N ALA A 30 -3.29 8.25 -2.51
CA ALA A 30 -1.95 8.56 -3.00
C ALA A 30 -1.69 7.96 -4.39
N LEU A 31 -2.14 6.72 -4.64
CA LEU A 31 -2.03 6.06 -5.95
C LEU A 31 -2.84 6.78 -7.02
N SER A 32 -4.07 7.17 -6.71
CA SER A 32 -4.93 7.95 -7.60
C SER A 32 -4.26 9.26 -8.03
N ALA A 33 -3.61 9.97 -7.11
CA ALA A 33 -2.91 11.21 -7.41
C ALA A 33 -1.71 11.06 -8.37
N VAL A 34 -1.25 9.83 -8.61
CA VAL A 34 -0.14 9.53 -9.55
C VAL A 34 -0.59 8.68 -10.74
N GLY A 35 -1.90 8.61 -11.02
CA GLY A 35 -2.44 7.97 -12.21
C GLY A 35 -2.50 6.44 -12.13
N VAL A 36 -2.47 5.85 -10.93
CA VAL A 36 -2.61 4.42 -10.71
C VAL A 36 -4.02 4.11 -10.21
N ASN A 37 -4.77 3.30 -10.97
CA ASN A 37 -6.14 2.92 -10.64
C ASN A 37 -6.15 1.77 -9.63
N VAL A 38 -6.76 1.98 -8.47
CA VAL A 38 -6.96 0.92 -7.47
C VAL A 38 -8.34 0.31 -7.67
N PHE A 39 -8.38 -0.97 -8.07
CA PHE A 39 -9.65 -1.67 -8.27
C PHE A 39 -9.94 -2.71 -7.19
N TRP A 40 -8.94 -3.12 -6.42
CA TRP A 40 -9.14 -4.14 -5.39
C TRP A 40 -8.43 -3.78 -4.10
N HIS A 41 -9.15 -3.98 -2.99
CA HIS A 41 -8.62 -4.06 -1.66
C HIS A 41 -8.82 -5.48 -1.14
N THR A 42 -7.75 -6.14 -0.77
CA THR A 42 -7.76 -7.47 -0.16
C THR A 42 -7.22 -7.38 1.26
N VAL A 43 -7.85 -8.05 2.20
CA VAL A 43 -7.34 -8.18 3.57
C VAL A 43 -7.09 -9.64 3.86
N VAL A 44 -5.90 -9.95 4.37
CA VAL A 44 -5.52 -11.31 4.80
C VAL A 44 -4.97 -11.25 6.23
N GLY A 45 -5.21 -12.30 7.01
CA GLY A 45 -4.55 -12.46 8.30
C GLY A 45 -3.09 -12.91 8.12
N ASP A 46 -2.34 -12.95 9.21
CA ASP A 46 -0.92 -13.34 9.26
C ASP A 46 -0.77 -14.84 8.99
N ASN A 47 -0.99 -15.21 7.73
CA ASN A 47 -0.93 -16.59 7.25
C ASN A 47 -0.31 -16.64 5.85
N PRO A 48 0.84 -17.31 5.69
CA PRO A 48 1.59 -17.34 4.42
C PRO A 48 0.81 -17.95 3.26
N GLU A 49 0.00 -19.00 3.50
CA GLU A 49 -0.74 -19.68 2.44
C GLU A 49 -1.84 -18.79 1.89
N ARG A 50 -2.60 -18.14 2.76
CA ARG A 50 -3.65 -17.19 2.36
C ARG A 50 -3.08 -15.98 1.63
N LEU A 51 -1.94 -15.45 2.12
CA LEU A 51 -1.26 -14.37 1.42
C LEU A 51 -0.76 -14.82 0.04
N ARG A 52 -0.20 -16.02 -0.07
CA ARG A 52 0.25 -16.59 -1.35
C ARG A 52 -0.92 -16.76 -2.35
N GLU A 53 -2.08 -17.18 -1.88
CA GLU A 53 -3.28 -17.28 -2.70
C GLU A 53 -3.76 -15.89 -3.16
N ALA A 54 -3.81 -14.91 -2.27
CA ALA A 54 -4.17 -13.54 -2.61
C ALA A 54 -3.22 -12.95 -3.67
N LEU A 55 -1.90 -13.14 -3.51
CA LEU A 55 -0.89 -12.70 -4.47
C LEU A 55 -1.05 -13.37 -5.84
N LYS A 56 -1.37 -14.67 -5.89
CA LYS A 56 -1.64 -15.40 -7.13
C LYS A 56 -2.87 -14.88 -7.86
N ILE A 57 -3.87 -14.38 -7.14
CA ILE A 57 -5.05 -13.75 -7.73
C ILE A 57 -4.70 -12.35 -8.21
N ALA A 58 -4.04 -11.55 -7.36
CA ALA A 58 -3.68 -10.17 -7.64
C ALA A 58 -2.82 -10.04 -8.91
N ARG A 59 -1.80 -10.88 -9.09
CA ARG A 59 -0.90 -10.84 -10.26
C ARG A 59 -1.57 -11.14 -11.61
N LYS A 60 -2.81 -11.66 -11.61
CA LYS A 60 -3.58 -11.91 -12.84
C LYS A 60 -4.43 -10.73 -13.27
N ARG A 61 -4.62 -9.73 -12.37
CA ARG A 61 -5.56 -8.64 -12.58
C ARG A 61 -5.00 -7.26 -12.30
N ALA A 62 -3.80 -7.18 -11.73
CA ALA A 62 -3.13 -5.94 -11.43
C ALA A 62 -1.66 -6.02 -11.83
N ASP A 63 -1.13 -4.95 -12.38
CA ASP A 63 0.29 -4.77 -12.72
C ASP A 63 1.06 -4.00 -11.63
N VAL A 64 0.34 -3.52 -10.60
CA VAL A 64 0.90 -2.99 -9.36
C VAL A 64 0.26 -3.71 -8.17
N ILE A 65 1.06 -4.36 -7.35
CA ILE A 65 0.60 -4.97 -6.10
C ILE A 65 1.30 -4.25 -4.95
N LEU A 66 0.52 -3.71 -4.02
CA LEU A 66 1.06 -3.04 -2.85
C LEU A 66 0.58 -3.75 -1.58
N THR A 67 1.53 -4.29 -0.81
CA THR A 67 1.21 -4.88 0.50
C THR A 67 1.48 -3.88 1.62
N THR A 68 0.72 -3.96 2.71
CA THR A 68 0.96 -3.20 3.94
C THR A 68 0.75 -4.08 5.16
N GLY A 69 1.74 -4.14 6.04
CA GLY A 69 1.78 -5.00 7.23
C GLY A 69 2.70 -6.21 7.10
N GLY A 70 3.06 -6.82 8.23
CA GLY A 70 3.87 -8.04 8.33
C GLY A 70 5.33 -7.89 7.90
N LEU A 71 5.95 -6.71 8.12
CA LEU A 71 7.38 -6.43 7.86
C LEU A 71 8.21 -6.33 9.15
N GLY A 72 7.61 -6.56 10.30
CA GLY A 72 8.28 -6.48 11.60
C GLY A 72 9.26 -7.63 11.83
N PRO A 73 9.83 -7.69 13.06
CA PRO A 73 10.81 -8.71 13.42
C PRO A 73 10.20 -9.94 14.09
N THR A 74 8.89 -10.02 14.23
CA THR A 74 8.23 -11.10 14.96
C THR A 74 8.01 -12.33 14.08
N TYR A 75 7.72 -13.47 14.67
CA TYR A 75 7.61 -14.76 13.96
C TYR A 75 6.42 -14.82 13.00
N ASP A 76 5.44 -13.96 13.19
CA ASP A 76 4.24 -13.79 12.37
C ASP A 76 4.40 -12.73 11.27
N ASP A 77 5.51 -11.98 11.28
CA ASP A 77 5.86 -11.03 10.21
C ASP A 77 6.44 -11.75 8.99
N LEU A 78 5.60 -12.44 8.25
CA LEU A 78 5.99 -13.30 7.12
C LEU A 78 5.69 -12.70 5.74
N THR A 79 5.22 -11.45 5.69
CA THR A 79 4.81 -10.82 4.41
C THR A 79 5.95 -10.80 3.41
N LYS A 80 7.10 -10.26 3.77
CA LYS A 80 8.24 -10.11 2.86
C LYS A 80 8.72 -11.45 2.30
N GLN A 81 8.90 -12.43 3.18
CA GLN A 81 9.30 -13.78 2.76
C GLN A 81 8.27 -14.39 1.81
N THR A 82 6.99 -14.37 2.18
CA THR A 82 5.91 -14.97 1.35
C THR A 82 5.77 -14.30 0.00
N VAL A 83 5.86 -12.96 -0.05
CA VAL A 83 5.84 -12.19 -1.31
C VAL A 83 7.03 -12.59 -2.17
N CYS A 84 8.24 -12.55 -1.62
CA CYS A 84 9.45 -12.86 -2.39
C CYS A 84 9.47 -14.31 -2.89
N GLU A 85 9.05 -15.27 -2.08
CA GLU A 85 8.89 -16.68 -2.51
C GLU A 85 7.88 -16.82 -3.65
N THR A 86 6.74 -16.10 -3.57
CA THR A 86 5.68 -16.18 -4.58
C THR A 86 6.13 -15.64 -5.93
N PHE A 87 7.01 -14.64 -5.94
CA PHE A 87 7.56 -14.04 -7.15
C PHE A 87 8.96 -14.55 -7.52
N GLY A 88 9.45 -15.62 -6.86
CA GLY A 88 10.74 -16.23 -7.16
C GLY A 88 11.94 -15.32 -6.91
N LYS A 89 11.84 -14.39 -5.97
CA LYS A 89 12.89 -13.43 -5.60
C LYS A 89 13.62 -13.90 -4.34
N PRO A 90 14.85 -14.43 -4.45
CA PRO A 90 15.61 -14.84 -3.27
C PRO A 90 15.97 -13.64 -2.41
N LEU A 91 15.83 -13.80 -1.10
CA LEU A 91 16.25 -12.80 -0.12
C LEU A 91 17.76 -12.92 0.13
N VAL A 92 18.42 -11.78 0.18
CA VAL A 92 19.83 -11.63 0.56
C VAL A 92 19.96 -10.59 1.66
N LEU A 93 20.89 -10.81 2.57
CA LEU A 93 21.18 -9.84 3.62
C LEU A 93 21.80 -8.58 3.02
N ARG A 94 21.26 -7.44 3.38
CA ARG A 94 21.76 -6.11 3.02
C ARG A 94 22.46 -5.50 4.23
N GLU A 95 23.79 -5.52 4.21
CA GLU A 95 24.59 -4.99 5.33
C GLU A 95 24.41 -3.49 5.54
N ASP A 96 24.16 -2.71 4.48
CA ASP A 96 23.84 -1.29 4.54
C ASP A 96 22.54 -1.04 5.34
N VAL A 97 21.52 -1.83 5.11
CA VAL A 97 20.24 -1.77 5.83
C VAL A 97 20.41 -2.26 7.27
N LEU A 98 21.15 -3.34 7.48
CA LEU A 98 21.40 -3.86 8.81
C LEU A 98 22.11 -2.84 9.69
N GLU A 99 23.09 -2.12 9.15
CA GLU A 99 23.78 -1.07 9.88
C GLU A 99 22.88 0.14 10.17
N HIS A 100 21.94 0.46 9.25
CA HIS A 100 20.93 1.47 9.49
C HIS A 100 20.05 1.09 10.68
N ILE A 101 19.56 -0.15 10.74
CA ILE A 101 18.74 -0.67 11.85
C ILE A 101 19.52 -0.64 13.17
N ARG A 102 20.78 -1.09 13.18
CA ARG A 102 21.65 -1.01 14.36
C ARG A 102 21.79 0.43 14.87
N THR A 103 22.01 1.34 13.96
CA THR A 103 22.14 2.77 14.27
C THR A 103 20.84 3.34 14.85
N TYR A 104 19.69 2.93 14.30
CA TYR A 104 18.37 3.33 14.83
C TYR A 104 18.19 2.84 16.27
N PHE A 105 18.51 1.57 16.57
CA PHE A 105 18.46 1.03 17.94
C PHE A 105 19.37 1.79 18.90
N ALA A 106 20.61 2.04 18.50
CA ALA A 106 21.57 2.76 19.34
C ALA A 106 21.13 4.19 19.66
N ARG A 107 20.54 4.91 18.68
CA ARG A 107 20.17 6.31 18.83
C ARG A 107 18.81 6.51 19.48
N ASN A 108 17.81 5.73 19.13
CA ASN A 108 16.42 6.00 19.48
C ASN A 108 15.89 5.10 20.60
N VAL A 109 16.41 3.89 20.71
CA VAL A 109 15.96 2.90 21.71
C VAL A 109 16.98 2.74 22.83
N HIS A 110 18.23 3.16 22.61
CA HIS A 110 19.35 3.00 23.54
C HIS A 110 19.61 1.54 23.94
N LEU A 111 19.30 0.61 23.03
CA LEU A 111 19.46 -0.83 23.21
C LEU A 111 20.31 -1.41 22.08
N VAL A 112 20.85 -2.59 22.33
CA VAL A 112 21.47 -3.40 21.28
C VAL A 112 20.33 -4.00 20.43
N MET A 113 20.49 -3.96 19.11
CA MET A 113 19.53 -4.55 18.19
C MET A 113 19.36 -6.05 18.47
N PRO A 114 18.13 -6.55 18.72
CA PRO A 114 17.87 -7.98 18.86
C PRO A 114 18.15 -8.75 17.57
N GLU A 115 18.56 -10.03 17.67
CA GLU A 115 18.94 -10.83 16.50
C GLU A 115 17.77 -11.04 15.51
N ASN A 116 16.54 -11.13 16.00
CA ASN A 116 15.35 -11.28 15.14
C ASN A 116 15.11 -10.07 14.22
N ASN A 117 15.64 -8.89 14.52
CA ASN A 117 15.59 -7.73 13.62
C ASN A 117 16.46 -7.91 12.36
N ARG A 118 17.36 -8.89 12.33
CA ARG A 118 18.21 -9.20 11.17
C ARG A 118 17.37 -9.52 9.93
N GLN A 119 16.25 -10.22 10.09
CA GLN A 119 15.33 -10.52 8.98
C GLN A 119 14.77 -9.25 8.31
N GLN A 120 14.71 -8.14 9.01
CA GLN A 120 14.26 -6.88 8.45
C GLN A 120 15.25 -6.31 7.41
N ALA A 121 16.52 -6.71 7.47
CA ALA A 121 17.55 -6.35 6.51
C ALA A 121 17.71 -7.33 5.34
N GLU A 122 16.86 -8.34 5.21
CA GLU A 122 16.86 -9.28 4.09
C GLU A 122 15.91 -8.81 3.00
N PHE A 123 16.43 -8.66 1.77
CA PHE A 123 15.71 -8.13 0.61
C PHE A 123 16.11 -8.83 -0.69
N PRO A 124 15.26 -8.79 -1.74
CA PRO A 124 15.71 -9.16 -3.09
C PRO A 124 16.91 -8.33 -3.52
N ALA A 125 17.88 -8.97 -4.19
CA ALA A 125 19.09 -8.30 -4.61
C ALA A 125 18.86 -7.11 -5.56
N ASP A 126 17.79 -7.18 -6.35
CA ASP A 126 17.40 -6.23 -7.40
C ASP A 126 16.27 -5.29 -7.00
N CYS A 127 15.95 -5.17 -5.71
CA CYS A 127 14.89 -4.28 -5.25
C CYS A 127 15.37 -2.85 -4.99
N VAL A 128 14.44 -1.92 -5.05
CA VAL A 128 14.59 -0.57 -4.52
C VAL A 128 14.16 -0.57 -3.06
N ILE A 129 15.07 -0.26 -2.15
CA ILE A 129 14.78 -0.21 -0.71
C ILE A 129 14.11 1.11 -0.37
N PHE A 130 13.09 1.05 0.46
CA PHE A 130 12.39 2.20 1.02
C PHE A 130 12.82 2.35 2.47
N ASP A 131 13.71 3.31 2.73
CA ASP A 131 14.22 3.56 4.06
C ASP A 131 13.12 3.95 5.04
N ASN A 132 13.26 3.48 6.29
CA ASN A 132 12.36 3.82 7.37
C ASN A 132 13.07 4.71 8.41
N PRO A 133 12.99 6.03 8.29
CA PRO A 133 13.63 6.94 9.24
C PRO A 133 12.92 7.00 10.60
N VAL A 134 11.71 6.43 10.70
CA VAL A 134 10.83 6.54 11.88
C VAL A 134 10.55 5.20 12.56
N GLY A 135 11.15 4.12 12.06
CA GLY A 135 11.00 2.77 12.59
C GLY A 135 12.14 1.85 12.17
N THR A 136 11.98 0.54 12.39
CA THR A 136 13.02 -0.46 12.09
C THR A 136 12.74 -1.34 10.88
N ALA A 137 11.52 -1.27 10.33
CA ALA A 137 11.09 -2.13 9.22
C ALA A 137 11.13 -1.37 7.89
N PRO A 138 12.20 -1.43 7.08
CA PRO A 138 12.21 -0.83 5.75
C PRO A 138 11.24 -1.57 4.82
N GLY A 139 10.69 -0.83 3.86
CA GLY A 139 9.95 -1.40 2.75
C GLY A 139 10.82 -1.65 1.54
N CYS A 140 10.24 -2.13 0.47
CA CYS A 140 10.92 -2.18 -0.82
C CYS A 140 9.94 -2.26 -2.01
N ALA A 141 10.47 -2.06 -3.21
CA ALA A 141 9.81 -2.37 -4.46
C ALA A 141 10.71 -3.18 -5.39
N PHE A 142 10.11 -4.09 -6.14
CA PHE A 142 10.76 -4.80 -7.22
C PHE A 142 9.77 -5.06 -8.37
N GLU A 143 10.29 -5.44 -9.52
CA GLU A 143 9.50 -5.93 -10.64
C GLU A 143 9.73 -7.43 -10.83
N ALA A 144 8.67 -8.15 -11.09
CA ALA A 144 8.70 -9.54 -11.48
C ALA A 144 7.56 -9.87 -12.44
N GLU A 145 7.87 -10.51 -13.54
CA GLU A 145 6.89 -10.95 -14.55
C GLU A 145 5.96 -9.83 -15.06
N GLY A 146 6.47 -8.57 -15.13
CA GLY A 146 5.69 -7.40 -15.54
C GLY A 146 4.78 -6.83 -14.45
N VAL A 147 4.91 -7.30 -13.21
CA VAL A 147 4.18 -6.79 -12.05
C VAL A 147 5.14 -6.05 -11.13
N HIS A 148 4.79 -4.82 -10.77
CA HIS A 148 5.49 -4.05 -9.76
C HIS A 148 4.95 -4.38 -8.37
N VAL A 149 5.79 -4.90 -7.49
CA VAL A 149 5.41 -5.28 -6.14
C VAL A 149 6.06 -4.33 -5.15
N LEU A 150 5.24 -3.68 -4.34
CA LEU A 150 5.68 -2.75 -3.30
C LEU A 150 5.26 -3.29 -1.93
N MET A 151 6.15 -3.21 -0.96
CA MET A 151 5.89 -3.65 0.41
C MET A 151 6.11 -2.49 1.39
N LEU A 152 5.06 -2.17 2.15
CA LEU A 152 5.05 -1.12 3.16
C LEU A 152 4.73 -1.69 4.55
N PRO A 153 5.20 -1.10 5.64
CA PRO A 153 4.93 -1.56 7.00
C PRO A 153 3.46 -1.35 7.41
N GLY A 154 3.08 -2.00 8.52
CA GLY A 154 1.73 -1.90 9.09
C GLY A 154 1.45 -0.60 9.84
N PRO A 155 2.35 -0.12 10.74
CA PRO A 155 2.11 1.09 11.50
C PRO A 155 1.85 2.29 10.57
N PRO A 156 0.70 3.01 10.72
CA PRO A 156 0.31 4.05 9.75
C PRO A 156 1.34 5.18 9.60
N PHE A 157 2.03 5.53 10.66
CA PHE A 157 3.04 6.59 10.62
C PHE A 157 4.27 6.20 9.77
N GLU A 158 4.74 4.96 9.91
CA GLU A 158 5.83 4.41 9.11
C GLU A 158 5.40 4.27 7.64
N MET A 159 4.22 3.68 7.42
CA MET A 159 3.63 3.51 6.09
C MET A 159 3.52 4.83 5.34
N ARG A 160 2.96 5.89 5.95
CA ARG A 160 2.83 7.22 5.33
C ARG A 160 4.17 7.80 4.92
N THR A 161 5.16 7.70 5.81
CA THR A 161 6.51 8.22 5.55
C THR A 161 7.13 7.54 4.32
N MET A 162 7.04 6.22 4.23
CA MET A 162 7.57 5.48 3.08
C MET A 162 6.74 5.67 1.81
N LEU A 163 5.41 5.73 1.95
CA LEU A 163 4.51 5.98 0.82
C LEU A 163 4.88 7.29 0.11
N GLN A 164 5.05 8.37 0.87
CA GLN A 164 5.33 9.70 0.31
C GLN A 164 6.76 9.82 -0.22
N ASN A 165 7.74 9.31 0.53
CA ASN A 165 9.14 9.53 0.21
C ASN A 165 9.69 8.56 -0.84
N TRP A 166 9.10 7.36 -0.98
CA TRP A 166 9.65 6.29 -1.80
C TRP A 166 8.64 5.68 -2.78
N ALA A 167 7.50 5.19 -2.30
CA ALA A 167 6.56 4.46 -3.15
C ALA A 167 5.93 5.36 -4.22
N ILE A 168 5.52 6.58 -3.87
CA ILE A 168 4.96 7.54 -4.83
C ILE A 168 5.99 8.00 -5.87
N PRO A 169 7.23 8.38 -5.51
CA PRO A 169 8.28 8.65 -6.49
C PRO A 169 8.57 7.46 -7.42
N TYR A 170 8.62 6.24 -6.87
CA TYR A 170 8.80 5.02 -7.67
C TYR A 170 7.68 4.86 -8.71
N LEU A 171 6.42 4.98 -8.30
CA LEU A 171 5.25 4.83 -9.17
C LEU A 171 5.14 5.95 -10.22
N ARG A 172 5.52 7.18 -9.87
CA ARG A 172 5.61 8.29 -10.85
C ARG A 172 6.60 8.02 -11.97
N GLY A 173 7.63 7.21 -11.69
CA GLY A 173 8.57 6.77 -12.71
C GLY A 173 7.97 5.81 -13.74
N LEU A 174 6.84 5.13 -13.40
CA LEU A 174 6.20 4.14 -14.25
C LEU A 174 5.19 4.75 -15.23
N SER A 175 4.49 5.81 -14.83
CA SER A 175 3.42 6.43 -15.64
C SER A 175 3.61 7.94 -15.79
N LYS A 176 3.23 8.45 -16.96
CA LYS A 176 3.09 9.90 -17.21
C LYS A 176 1.66 10.39 -17.05
N GLU A 177 0.73 9.48 -16.79
CA GLU A 177 -0.68 9.78 -16.61
C GLU A 177 -0.93 10.29 -15.19
N VAL A 178 -1.90 11.15 -15.02
CA VAL A 178 -2.36 11.63 -13.70
C VAL A 178 -3.88 11.51 -13.66
N ILE A 179 -4.40 11.11 -12.51
CA ILE A 179 -5.85 11.15 -12.26
C ILE A 179 -6.12 12.45 -11.52
N VAL A 180 -7.00 13.28 -12.09
CA VAL A 180 -7.45 14.52 -11.47
C VAL A 180 -8.86 14.28 -10.93
N SER A 181 -9.06 14.49 -9.63
CA SER A 181 -10.36 14.40 -8.99
C SER A 181 -10.81 15.78 -8.53
N HIS A 182 -12.08 16.11 -8.78
CA HIS A 182 -12.74 17.31 -8.30
C HIS A 182 -13.99 16.93 -7.52
N ASP A 183 -14.08 17.37 -6.29
CA ASP A 183 -15.28 17.23 -5.48
C ASP A 183 -16.20 18.44 -5.68
N ILE A 184 -17.45 18.18 -6.07
CA ILE A 184 -18.49 19.21 -6.21
C ILE A 184 -19.50 18.98 -5.08
N MET A 185 -19.50 19.88 -4.11
CA MET A 185 -20.45 19.81 -2.99
C MET A 185 -21.79 20.46 -3.38
N THR A 186 -22.88 19.74 -3.15
CA THR A 186 -24.24 20.22 -3.38
C THR A 186 -25.01 20.28 -2.07
N PHE A 187 -25.94 21.22 -1.96
CA PHE A 187 -26.77 21.41 -0.78
C PHE A 187 -28.24 21.52 -1.19
N GLY A 188 -29.12 20.94 -0.38
CA GLY A 188 -30.57 21.00 -0.58
C GLY A 188 -31.13 20.05 -1.63
N LEU A 189 -30.28 19.21 -2.25
CA LEU A 189 -30.67 18.20 -3.21
C LEU A 189 -30.13 16.83 -2.76
N GLY A 190 -31.02 15.84 -2.66
CA GLY A 190 -30.60 14.48 -2.33
C GLY A 190 -29.91 13.80 -3.53
N GLU A 191 -29.25 12.65 -3.26
CA GLU A 191 -28.47 11.91 -4.25
C GLU A 191 -29.31 11.46 -5.46
N SER A 192 -30.51 10.88 -5.22
CA SER A 192 -31.39 10.38 -6.28
C SER A 192 -31.91 11.48 -7.21
N PRO A 193 -32.44 12.64 -6.73
CA PRO A 193 -32.79 13.75 -7.60
C PRO A 193 -31.60 14.35 -8.36
N MET A 194 -30.40 14.36 -7.76
CA MET A 194 -29.18 14.81 -8.42
C MET A 194 -28.81 13.89 -9.58
N GLU A 195 -28.82 12.58 -9.34
CA GLU A 195 -28.53 11.57 -10.35
C GLU A 195 -29.52 11.68 -11.53
N ASP A 196 -30.81 11.88 -11.24
CA ASP A 196 -31.83 12.01 -12.27
C ASP A 196 -31.62 13.24 -13.16
N LEU A 197 -31.23 14.37 -12.57
CA LEU A 197 -30.88 15.59 -13.31
C LEU A 197 -29.64 15.44 -14.17
N MET A 198 -28.69 14.61 -13.77
CA MET A 198 -27.40 14.43 -14.41
C MET A 198 -27.35 13.23 -15.36
N ARG A 199 -28.33 12.32 -15.28
CA ARG A 199 -28.34 11.00 -15.92
C ARG A 199 -27.97 11.02 -17.40
N GLU A 200 -28.59 11.90 -18.17
CA GLU A 200 -28.35 11.99 -19.60
C GLU A 200 -26.89 12.40 -19.90
N ARG A 201 -26.35 13.35 -19.14
CA ARG A 201 -24.95 13.77 -19.28
C ARG A 201 -23.98 12.70 -18.84
N ILE A 202 -24.24 12.09 -17.68
CA ILE A 202 -23.39 11.01 -17.11
C ILE A 202 -23.31 9.82 -18.08
N SER A 203 -24.43 9.42 -18.68
CA SER A 203 -24.47 8.29 -19.63
C SER A 203 -23.67 8.50 -20.92
N GLN A 204 -23.35 9.73 -21.25
CA GLN A 204 -22.57 10.12 -22.43
C GLN A 204 -21.09 10.41 -22.11
N MET A 205 -20.72 10.41 -20.82
CA MET A 205 -19.38 10.72 -20.37
C MET A 205 -18.52 9.47 -20.29
N GLU A 206 -17.39 9.45 -20.99
CA GLU A 206 -16.34 8.45 -20.80
C GLU A 206 -15.27 8.95 -19.82
N ASN A 207 -14.98 10.25 -19.86
CA ASN A 207 -14.04 10.95 -18.99
C ASN A 207 -14.48 12.42 -18.83
N PRO A 208 -14.66 12.93 -17.61
CA PRO A 208 -14.44 12.29 -16.31
C PRO A 208 -15.52 11.24 -15.97
N SER A 209 -15.19 10.31 -15.04
CA SER A 209 -16.15 9.36 -14.48
C SER A 209 -16.78 9.99 -13.23
N PRO A 210 -18.04 10.39 -13.23
CA PRO A 210 -18.71 10.96 -12.07
C PRO A 210 -19.09 9.84 -11.07
N VAL A 211 -18.90 10.13 -9.79
CA VAL A 211 -19.34 9.26 -8.67
C VAL A 211 -20.08 10.13 -7.68
N SER A 212 -21.32 9.77 -7.36
CA SER A 212 -22.09 10.45 -6.31
C SER A 212 -21.95 9.68 -4.99
N TYR A 213 -21.83 10.41 -3.89
CA TYR A 213 -21.89 9.84 -2.53
C TYR A 213 -22.43 10.87 -1.55
N THR A 214 -23.13 10.39 -0.54
CA THR A 214 -23.64 11.24 0.53
C THR A 214 -22.68 11.24 1.70
N HIS A 215 -22.16 12.41 2.03
CA HIS A 215 -21.31 12.59 3.20
C HIS A 215 -22.00 13.51 4.21
N LEU A 216 -22.45 12.92 5.32
CA LEU A 216 -23.03 13.67 6.43
C LEU A 216 -21.95 13.98 7.46
N THR A 217 -21.28 15.13 7.32
CA THR A 217 -20.54 15.72 8.41
C THR A 217 -21.48 16.60 9.22
N LEU A 218 -21.78 16.21 10.46
CA LEU A 218 -22.34 17.14 11.41
C LEU A 218 -21.27 18.19 11.72
N PRO A 219 -21.59 19.50 11.67
CA PRO A 219 -20.64 20.51 12.11
C PRO A 219 -20.33 20.26 13.60
N THR A 220 -19.07 20.00 13.91
CA THR A 220 -18.58 20.02 15.28
C THR A 220 -18.58 21.46 15.74
N THR A 221 -19.52 21.79 16.60
CA THR A 221 -19.54 23.08 17.35
C THR A 221 -18.43 23.12 18.37
#